data_5f5acd1da96b5bcc613c304dd2c3ebe8
#
_entry.id   5f5acd1da96b5bcc613c304dd2c3ebe8
#
_cell.length_a   1.000
_cell.length_b   1.000
_cell.length_c   1.000
_cell.angle_alpha   90.00
_cell.angle_beta   90.00
_cell.angle_gamma   90.00
#
_symmetry.space_group_name_H-M   'P 1'
#
loop_
_entity.id
_entity.type
_entity.pdbx_description
1 polymer ?
#
loop_
_entity_poly.entity_id
_entity_poly.type
_entity_poly.pdbx_seq_one_letter_code
_entity_poly.pdbx_strand_id
1 'polypeptide(L)'
;GLARHLDGARLFNAAVAQASALGTSPYDEVKKITQCFDSVSVCFSKGLGAPMGSALCGTKEFIAKAHRVRKMAGGGLRQAGFMAAAASYALDHHVERLAQDHQLMAYMAQGLSGIPGLQVETPQTNILFVDLVDGAKAKGVALQAHLKQEGIDMTGLYRLRFVTHLDVDRAGVDRAIAAIRQFFNA
;
A
#
# COMPACT_ATOMS: atom_id res chain seq x y z
N GLY A 1 -28.26 -13.54 6.86
CA GLY A 1 -27.49 -12.47 6.20
C GLY A 1 -26.37 -13.07 5.32
N LEU A 2 -25.73 -12.26 4.50
CA LEU A 2 -24.59 -12.67 3.71
C LEU A 2 -23.32 -12.69 4.57
N ALA A 3 -22.43 -13.67 4.31
CA ALA A 3 -21.09 -13.66 4.90
C ALA A 3 -20.27 -12.49 4.31
N ARG A 4 -19.47 -11.83 5.16
CA ARG A 4 -18.65 -10.68 4.78
C ARG A 4 -17.18 -11.07 4.79
N HIS A 5 -16.50 -10.81 3.69
CA HIS A 5 -15.06 -10.99 3.57
C HIS A 5 -14.35 -9.65 3.38
N LEU A 6 -13.28 -9.43 4.13
CA LEU A 6 -12.40 -8.28 3.94
C LEU A 6 -11.19 -8.68 3.11
N ASP A 7 -10.99 -8.08 1.95
CA ASP A 7 -9.67 -7.99 1.33
C ASP A 7 -8.84 -6.97 2.12
N GLY A 8 -8.15 -7.48 3.14
CA GLY A 8 -7.29 -6.71 4.03
C GLY A 8 -5.86 -6.55 3.54
N ALA A 9 -5.66 -6.46 2.22
CA ALA A 9 -4.34 -6.36 1.61
C ALA A 9 -3.45 -5.25 2.22
N ARG A 10 -4.07 -4.19 2.75
CA ARG A 10 -3.42 -3.10 3.49
C ARG A 10 -4.10 -2.80 4.83
N LEU A 11 -4.59 -3.84 5.48
CA LEU A 11 -5.27 -3.72 6.77
C LEU A 11 -4.43 -2.94 7.80
N PHE A 12 -3.15 -3.27 7.91
CA PHE A 12 -2.25 -2.59 8.87
C PHE A 12 -2.00 -1.12 8.54
N ASN A 13 -1.99 -0.73 7.25
CA ASN A 13 -1.94 0.69 6.90
C ASN A 13 -3.20 1.43 7.40
N ALA A 14 -4.38 0.87 7.19
CA ALA A 14 -5.62 1.46 7.67
C ALA A 14 -5.64 1.55 9.21
N ALA A 15 -5.23 0.48 9.88
CA ALA A 15 -5.18 0.42 11.35
C ALA A 15 -4.19 1.44 11.93
N VAL A 16 -3.01 1.60 11.34
CA VAL A 16 -2.01 2.61 11.77
C VAL A 16 -2.53 4.02 11.56
N ALA A 17 -3.21 4.29 10.44
CA ALA A 17 -3.81 5.61 10.19
C ALA A 17 -4.89 5.93 11.23
N GLN A 18 -5.78 4.98 11.54
CA GLN A 18 -6.80 5.16 12.57
C GLN A 18 -6.19 5.32 13.97
N ALA A 19 -5.22 4.47 14.31
CA ALA A 19 -4.52 4.53 15.59
C ALA A 19 -3.84 5.90 15.80
N SER A 20 -3.19 6.42 14.77
CA SER A 20 -2.56 7.75 14.82
C SER A 20 -3.58 8.88 15.05
N ALA A 21 -4.77 8.77 14.45
CA ALA A 21 -5.83 9.77 14.63
C ALA A 21 -6.52 9.70 16.00
N LEU A 22 -6.60 8.49 16.59
CA LEU A 22 -7.34 8.24 17.82
C LEU A 22 -6.47 8.13 19.08
N GLY A 23 -5.13 8.08 18.92
CA GLY A 23 -4.21 7.86 20.03
C GLY A 23 -4.30 6.43 20.61
N THR A 24 -4.60 5.44 19.77
CA THR A 24 -4.79 4.03 20.15
C THR A 24 -3.66 3.14 19.61
N SER A 25 -3.70 1.83 19.93
CA SER A 25 -2.77 0.86 19.37
C SER A 25 -3.23 0.42 17.96
N PRO A 26 -2.32 0.31 16.97
CA PRO A 26 -2.65 -0.28 15.67
C PRO A 26 -3.29 -1.66 15.76
N TYR A 27 -2.86 -2.48 16.71
CA TYR A 27 -3.43 -3.83 16.91
C TYR A 27 -4.86 -3.82 17.42
N ASP A 28 -5.25 -2.82 18.22
CA ASP A 28 -6.63 -2.66 18.65
C ASP A 28 -7.50 -2.20 17.50
N GLU A 29 -7.00 -1.32 16.65
CA GLU A 29 -7.72 -0.91 15.44
C GLU A 29 -7.87 -2.08 14.43
N VAL A 30 -6.85 -2.92 14.27
CA VAL A 30 -6.98 -4.18 13.49
C VAL A 30 -8.14 -5.03 14.03
N LYS A 31 -8.22 -5.22 15.34
CA LYS A 31 -9.32 -6.00 15.96
C LYS A 31 -10.68 -5.37 15.68
N LYS A 32 -10.84 -4.05 15.87
CA LYS A 32 -12.09 -3.33 15.59
C LYS A 32 -12.52 -3.48 14.13
N ILE A 33 -11.60 -3.31 13.18
CA ILE A 33 -11.89 -3.47 11.76
C ILE A 33 -12.31 -4.92 11.46
N THR A 34 -11.53 -5.88 11.91
CA THR A 34 -11.75 -7.29 11.55
C THR A 34 -12.98 -7.91 12.18
N GLN A 35 -13.44 -7.43 13.35
CA GLN A 35 -14.70 -7.84 13.97
C GLN A 35 -15.94 -7.56 13.11
N CYS A 36 -15.84 -6.68 12.14
CA CYS A 36 -16.94 -6.40 11.21
C CYS A 36 -17.10 -7.46 10.11
N PHE A 37 -16.21 -8.46 10.02
CA PHE A 37 -16.14 -9.42 8.92
C PHE A 37 -16.07 -10.86 9.44
N ASP A 38 -16.60 -11.79 8.65
CA ASP A 38 -16.56 -13.23 8.96
C ASP A 38 -15.22 -13.87 8.57
N SER A 39 -14.52 -13.26 7.61
CA SER A 39 -13.18 -13.67 7.21
C SER A 39 -12.38 -12.49 6.64
N VAL A 40 -11.07 -12.59 6.73
CA VAL A 40 -10.14 -11.53 6.31
C VAL A 40 -8.94 -12.16 5.60
N SER A 41 -8.51 -11.59 4.48
CA SER A 41 -7.19 -11.87 3.89
C SER A 41 -6.22 -10.71 4.21
N VAL A 42 -5.00 -11.02 4.60
CA VAL A 42 -3.97 -10.05 4.96
C VAL A 42 -2.71 -10.32 4.13
N CYS A 43 -2.17 -9.30 3.47
CA CYS A 43 -0.90 -9.41 2.74
C CYS A 43 0.27 -8.96 3.60
N PHE A 44 1.37 -9.74 3.55
CA PHE A 44 2.63 -9.40 4.21
C PHE A 44 3.67 -8.79 3.26
N SER A 45 3.54 -9.03 1.96
CA SER A 45 4.48 -8.59 0.91
C SER A 45 4.13 -7.21 0.31
N LYS A 46 3.70 -6.28 1.14
CA LYS A 46 3.40 -4.88 0.80
C LYS A 46 4.10 -3.98 1.81
N GLY A 47 3.44 -3.02 2.41
CA GLY A 47 4.03 -2.11 3.41
C GLY A 47 4.71 -2.81 4.59
N LEU A 48 4.27 -4.02 4.95
CA LEU A 48 4.94 -4.82 5.98
C LEU A 48 6.31 -5.36 5.55
N GLY A 49 6.65 -5.37 4.26
CA GLY A 49 7.98 -5.67 3.76
C GLY A 49 8.43 -7.13 3.86
N ALA A 50 7.53 -8.09 4.11
CA ALA A 50 7.88 -9.49 4.00
C ALA A 50 8.10 -9.90 2.53
N PRO A 51 9.01 -10.83 2.22
CA PRO A 51 9.39 -11.16 0.84
C PRO A 51 8.23 -11.72 0.03
N MET A 52 7.29 -12.41 0.68
CA MET A 52 6.07 -12.92 0.05
C MET A 52 5.04 -13.33 1.10
N GLY A 53 3.80 -13.56 0.66
CA GLY A 53 2.79 -14.25 1.44
C GLY A 53 1.60 -13.39 1.82
N SER A 54 0.55 -14.12 2.13
CA SER A 54 -0.68 -13.60 2.72
C SER A 54 -1.26 -14.67 3.66
N ALA A 55 -2.02 -14.22 4.64
CA ALA A 55 -2.79 -15.10 5.52
C ALA A 55 -4.29 -14.90 5.28
N LEU A 56 -5.03 -16.00 5.31
CA LEU A 56 -6.48 -16.01 5.38
C LEU A 56 -6.89 -16.34 6.81
N CYS A 57 -7.69 -15.47 7.41
CA CYS A 57 -8.20 -15.59 8.77
C CYS A 57 -9.72 -15.76 8.76
N GLY A 58 -10.23 -16.57 9.68
CA GLY A 58 -11.65 -16.84 9.82
C GLY A 58 -11.92 -17.96 10.83
N THR A 59 -13.13 -18.51 10.85
CA THR A 59 -13.45 -19.61 11.76
C THR A 59 -12.64 -20.88 11.43
N LYS A 60 -12.51 -21.77 12.40
CA LYS A 60 -11.78 -23.02 12.23
C LYS A 60 -12.32 -23.85 11.07
N GLU A 61 -13.65 -23.93 10.94
CA GLU A 61 -14.32 -24.66 9.87
C GLU A 61 -14.05 -24.04 8.50
N PHE A 62 -14.11 -22.71 8.41
CA PHE A 62 -13.79 -21.99 7.18
C PHE A 62 -12.34 -22.22 6.76
N ILE A 63 -11.39 -22.11 7.68
CA ILE A 63 -9.97 -22.30 7.39
C ILE A 63 -9.65 -23.75 7.01
N ALA A 64 -10.30 -24.74 7.62
CA ALA A 64 -10.12 -26.14 7.22
C ALA A 64 -10.55 -26.38 5.76
N LYS A 65 -11.67 -25.79 5.34
CA LYS A 65 -12.14 -25.86 3.94
C LYS A 65 -11.19 -25.09 3.01
N ALA A 66 -10.80 -23.87 3.37
CA ALA A 66 -9.88 -23.04 2.59
C ALA A 66 -8.52 -23.72 2.40
N HIS A 67 -7.99 -24.37 3.43
CA HIS A 67 -6.74 -25.13 3.34
C HIS A 67 -6.83 -26.27 2.29
N ARG A 68 -7.95 -27.00 2.25
CA ARG A 68 -8.19 -28.03 1.24
C ARG A 68 -8.29 -27.46 -0.17
N VAL A 69 -9.04 -26.35 -0.35
CA VAL A 69 -9.16 -25.67 -1.64
C VAL A 69 -7.80 -25.14 -2.10
N ARG A 70 -7.01 -24.52 -1.21
CA ARG A 70 -5.64 -24.09 -1.52
C ARG A 70 -4.79 -25.24 -2.06
N LYS A 71 -4.87 -26.42 -1.42
CA LYS A 71 -4.12 -27.59 -1.86
C LYS A 71 -4.56 -28.08 -3.24
N MET A 72 -5.88 -28.11 -3.49
CA MET A 72 -6.46 -28.49 -4.79
C MET A 72 -6.04 -27.51 -5.91
N ALA A 73 -5.91 -26.22 -5.60
CA ALA A 73 -5.46 -25.17 -6.53
C ALA A 73 -3.93 -25.12 -6.71
N GLY A 74 -3.17 -26.09 -6.20
CA GLY A 74 -1.70 -26.12 -6.31
C GLY A 74 -0.94 -25.32 -5.24
N GLY A 75 -1.62 -24.66 -4.30
CA GLY A 75 -1.01 -23.84 -3.25
C GLY A 75 -0.45 -24.64 -2.06
N GLY A 76 0.42 -25.63 -2.33
CA GLY A 76 1.02 -26.48 -1.32
C GLY A 76 2.51 -26.25 -1.13
N LEU A 77 2.90 -25.03 -0.74
CA LEU A 77 4.30 -24.68 -0.50
C LEU A 77 4.89 -25.52 0.66
N ARG A 78 6.01 -26.21 0.37
CA ARG A 78 6.83 -26.86 1.39
C ARG A 78 7.76 -25.84 2.03
N GLN A 79 8.26 -26.15 3.22
CA GLN A 79 9.18 -25.29 3.99
C GLN A 79 8.64 -23.85 4.17
N ALA A 80 7.31 -23.71 4.28
CA ALA A 80 6.65 -22.42 4.45
C ALA A 80 7.06 -21.69 5.74
N GLY A 81 7.74 -22.37 6.66
CA GLY A 81 8.26 -21.80 7.90
C GLY A 81 9.21 -20.60 7.68
N PHE A 82 10.02 -20.61 6.62
CA PHE A 82 10.87 -19.46 6.28
C PHE A 82 10.04 -18.20 5.97
N MET A 83 8.97 -18.37 5.17
CA MET A 83 8.07 -17.26 4.83
C MET A 83 7.22 -16.83 6.01
N ALA A 84 6.80 -17.79 6.83
CA ALA A 84 6.06 -17.48 8.06
C ALA A 84 6.93 -16.74 9.08
N ALA A 85 8.20 -17.10 9.24
CA ALA A 85 9.14 -16.38 10.10
C ALA A 85 9.34 -14.93 9.64
N ALA A 86 9.49 -14.71 8.32
CA ALA A 86 9.59 -13.36 7.77
C ALA A 86 8.30 -12.54 7.99
N ALA A 87 7.14 -13.17 7.85
CA ALA A 87 5.85 -12.52 8.13
C ALA A 87 5.69 -12.19 9.62
N SER A 88 6.10 -13.09 10.53
CA SER A 88 6.09 -12.84 11.98
C SER A 88 7.00 -11.66 12.33
N TYR A 89 8.23 -11.67 11.81
CA TYR A 89 9.16 -10.55 12.00
C TYR A 89 8.55 -9.21 11.53
N ALA A 90 7.91 -9.21 10.36
CA ALA A 90 7.28 -8.01 9.83
C ALA A 90 6.12 -7.52 10.72
N LEU A 91 5.34 -8.42 11.31
CA LEU A 91 4.31 -8.07 12.27
C LEU A 91 4.89 -7.47 13.55
N ASP A 92 5.99 -8.03 14.05
CA ASP A 92 6.60 -7.59 15.31
C ASP A 92 7.35 -6.25 15.16
N HIS A 93 7.89 -5.93 13.96
CA HIS A 93 8.82 -4.83 13.78
C HIS A 93 8.40 -3.77 12.75
N HIS A 94 7.47 -4.07 11.84
CA HIS A 94 7.19 -3.18 10.71
C HIS A 94 5.81 -2.51 10.79
N VAL A 95 4.94 -2.88 11.72
CA VAL A 95 3.58 -2.29 11.77
C VAL A 95 3.65 -0.80 12.09
N GLU A 96 4.33 -0.43 13.17
CA GLU A 96 4.37 0.96 13.62
C GLU A 96 5.10 1.88 12.63
N ARG A 97 6.13 1.36 11.93
CA ARG A 97 6.85 2.14 10.93
C ARG A 97 6.01 2.52 9.72
N LEU A 98 4.86 1.87 9.47
CA LEU A 98 3.94 2.27 8.39
C LEU A 98 3.50 3.74 8.50
N ALA A 99 3.52 4.31 9.70
CA ALA A 99 3.28 5.74 9.90
C ALA A 99 4.29 6.62 9.12
N GLN A 100 5.54 6.17 8.96
CA GLN A 100 6.56 6.88 8.18
C GLN A 100 6.20 6.89 6.69
N ASP A 101 5.69 5.77 6.17
CA ASP A 101 5.22 5.68 4.78
C ASP A 101 4.07 6.65 4.52
N HIS A 102 3.14 6.79 5.50
CA HIS A 102 2.03 7.73 5.40
C HIS A 102 2.52 9.19 5.42
N GLN A 103 3.49 9.51 6.28
CA GLN A 103 4.09 10.85 6.34
C GLN A 103 4.81 11.22 5.04
N LEU A 104 5.59 10.28 4.48
CA LEU A 104 6.25 10.47 3.19
C LEU A 104 5.25 10.69 2.05
N MET A 105 4.13 9.94 2.07
CA MET A 105 3.09 10.11 1.05
C MET A 105 2.36 11.45 1.19
N ALA A 106 2.03 11.87 2.39
CA ALA A 106 1.44 13.17 2.65
C ALA A 106 2.38 14.31 2.19
N TYR A 107 3.66 14.17 2.47
CA TYR A 107 4.69 15.11 2.00
C TYR A 107 4.78 15.15 0.47
N MET A 108 4.73 14.00 -0.20
CA MET A 108 4.70 13.95 -1.67
C MET A 108 3.46 14.66 -2.23
N ALA A 109 2.30 14.42 -1.66
CA ALA A 109 1.05 15.08 -2.08
C ALA A 109 1.16 16.61 -1.95
N GLN A 110 1.70 17.08 -0.83
CA GLN A 110 1.96 18.52 -0.63
C GLN A 110 2.95 19.07 -1.67
N GLY A 111 4.01 18.33 -1.95
CA GLY A 111 5.03 18.73 -2.94
C GLY A 111 4.51 18.77 -4.38
N LEU A 112 3.47 18.00 -4.71
CA LEU A 112 2.86 18.00 -6.04
C LEU A 112 1.66 18.94 -6.16
N SER A 113 1.14 19.42 -5.05
CA SER A 113 0.01 20.36 -5.03
C SER A 113 0.35 21.66 -5.74
N GLY A 114 -0.61 22.19 -6.49
CA GLY A 114 -0.48 23.45 -7.21
C GLY A 114 0.30 23.38 -8.53
N ILE A 115 0.75 22.22 -8.97
CA ILE A 115 1.34 22.03 -10.31
C ILE A 115 0.20 22.10 -11.34
N PRO A 116 0.23 23.00 -12.34
CA PRO A 116 -0.80 23.08 -13.37
C PRO A 116 -0.93 21.78 -14.13
N GLY A 117 -2.17 21.31 -14.33
CA GLY A 117 -2.45 20.05 -15.01
C GLY A 117 -2.42 18.80 -14.13
N LEU A 118 -2.13 18.95 -12.83
CA LEU A 118 -2.21 17.86 -11.84
C LEU A 118 -3.38 18.11 -10.87
N GLN A 119 -4.21 17.10 -10.69
CA GLN A 119 -5.19 17.03 -9.62
C GLN A 119 -4.72 15.99 -8.60
N VAL A 120 -4.23 16.45 -7.47
CA VAL A 120 -3.64 15.63 -6.41
C VAL A 120 -4.70 15.27 -5.40
N GLU A 121 -4.93 13.97 -5.17
CA GLU A 121 -5.83 13.50 -4.11
C GLU A 121 -5.16 13.60 -2.74
N THR A 122 -5.96 13.69 -1.69
CA THR A 122 -5.46 13.59 -0.31
C THR A 122 -5.19 12.12 0.02
N PRO A 123 -3.93 11.73 0.26
CA PRO A 123 -3.62 10.34 0.59
C PRO A 123 -4.17 9.97 1.98
N GLN A 124 -4.79 8.80 2.07
CA GLN A 124 -5.29 8.28 3.35
C GLN A 124 -4.21 7.46 4.09
N THR A 125 -3.31 6.85 3.32
CA THR A 125 -2.23 5.99 3.84
C THR A 125 -0.97 6.18 2.99
N ASN A 126 -0.41 5.09 2.49
CA ASN A 126 0.82 5.07 1.69
C ASN A 126 0.58 5.07 0.18
N ILE A 127 -0.61 5.41 -0.28
CA ILE A 127 -0.95 5.49 -1.71
C ILE A 127 -1.44 6.90 -2.02
N LEU A 128 -0.91 7.44 -3.12
CA LEU A 128 -1.34 8.71 -3.69
C LEU A 128 -1.81 8.50 -5.11
N PHE A 129 -2.97 9.03 -5.42
CA PHE A 129 -3.44 9.19 -6.80
C PHE A 129 -3.32 10.64 -7.23
N VAL A 130 -2.83 10.82 -8.46
CA VAL A 130 -2.69 12.12 -9.11
C VAL A 130 -3.27 12.00 -10.51
N ASP A 131 -4.36 12.69 -10.76
CA ASP A 131 -4.97 12.71 -12.08
C ASP A 131 -4.32 13.78 -12.96
N LEU A 132 -3.97 13.40 -14.18
CA LEU A 132 -3.62 14.37 -15.22
C LEU A 132 -4.90 14.96 -15.77
N VAL A 133 -5.05 16.28 -15.68
CA VAL A 133 -6.24 17.00 -16.13
C VAL A 133 -5.92 17.89 -17.32
N ASP A 134 -6.93 18.29 -18.04
CA ASP A 134 -6.85 19.19 -19.20
C ASP A 134 -5.77 18.74 -20.21
N GLY A 135 -4.98 19.67 -20.73
CA GLY A 135 -3.90 19.42 -21.68
C GLY A 135 -2.78 18.50 -21.16
N ALA A 136 -2.68 18.31 -19.84
CA ALA A 136 -1.68 17.40 -19.24
C ALA A 136 -1.96 15.93 -19.56
N LYS A 137 -3.19 15.53 -19.86
CA LYS A 137 -3.51 14.16 -20.29
C LYS A 137 -2.68 13.70 -21.49
N ALA A 138 -2.46 14.59 -22.46
CA ALA A 138 -1.65 14.28 -23.63
C ALA A 138 -0.16 14.03 -23.29
N LYS A 139 0.30 14.49 -22.13
CA LYS A 139 1.70 14.35 -21.66
C LYS A 139 1.97 13.07 -20.88
N GLY A 140 0.97 12.21 -20.60
CA GLY A 140 1.11 11.05 -19.71
C GLY A 140 2.23 10.08 -20.11
N VAL A 141 2.34 9.73 -21.40
CA VAL A 141 3.39 8.84 -21.91
C VAL A 141 4.77 9.50 -21.78
N ALA A 142 4.88 10.79 -22.10
CA ALA A 142 6.13 11.54 -22.01
C ALA A 142 6.58 11.70 -20.56
N LEU A 143 5.63 11.96 -19.64
CA LEU A 143 5.91 12.01 -18.20
C LEU A 143 6.43 10.67 -17.68
N GLN A 144 5.79 9.55 -18.06
CA GLN A 144 6.25 8.23 -17.64
C GLN A 144 7.68 7.94 -18.15
N ALA A 145 7.98 8.29 -19.40
CA ALA A 145 9.31 8.13 -19.96
C ALA A 145 10.35 9.00 -19.24
N HIS A 146 10.02 10.25 -18.94
CA HIS A 146 10.87 11.16 -18.18
C HIS A 146 11.18 10.63 -16.77
N LEU A 147 10.14 10.23 -16.03
CA LEU A 147 10.31 9.68 -14.68
C LEU A 147 11.17 8.41 -14.67
N LYS A 148 10.98 7.54 -15.67
CA LYS A 148 11.80 6.32 -15.80
C LYS A 148 13.27 6.64 -16.04
N GLN A 149 13.61 7.68 -16.80
CA GLN A 149 15.00 8.16 -16.98
C GLN A 149 15.61 8.66 -15.67
N GLU A 150 14.77 9.24 -14.78
CA GLU A 150 15.17 9.69 -13.45
C GLU A 150 15.19 8.55 -12.40
N GLY A 151 14.97 7.28 -12.83
CA GLY A 151 14.92 6.10 -11.95
C GLY A 151 13.67 6.03 -11.09
N ILE A 152 12.58 6.65 -11.53
CA ILE A 152 11.32 6.70 -10.81
C ILE A 152 10.27 5.87 -11.56
N ASP A 153 9.81 4.80 -10.93
CA ASP A 153 8.71 4.00 -11.45
C ASP A 153 7.37 4.47 -10.88
N MET A 154 6.40 4.61 -11.76
CA MET A 154 5.01 4.87 -11.42
C MET A 154 4.07 4.01 -12.23
N THR A 155 2.85 3.84 -11.77
CA THR A 155 1.80 3.14 -12.52
C THR A 155 0.67 4.09 -12.92
N GLY A 156 0.01 3.77 -14.04
CA GLY A 156 -1.05 4.60 -14.64
C GLY A 156 -0.50 5.62 -15.64
N LEU A 157 -1.33 6.02 -16.59
CA LEU A 157 -0.99 7.01 -17.60
C LEU A 157 -1.72 8.36 -17.40
N TYR A 158 -2.97 8.29 -16.97
CA TYR A 158 -3.83 9.47 -16.78
C TYR A 158 -4.19 9.68 -15.32
N ARG A 159 -4.28 8.59 -14.59
CA ARG A 159 -4.37 8.52 -13.15
C ARG A 159 -3.11 7.84 -12.63
N LEU A 160 -2.16 8.65 -12.24
CA LEU A 160 -0.87 8.20 -11.73
C LEU A 160 -1.06 7.65 -10.32
N ARG A 161 -0.38 6.56 -10.02
CA ARG A 161 -0.41 5.95 -8.70
C ARG A 161 1.01 5.83 -8.15
N PHE A 162 1.25 6.48 -7.03
CA PHE A 162 2.49 6.39 -6.26
C PHE A 162 2.27 5.62 -4.98
N VAL A 163 3.30 4.90 -4.53
CA VAL A 163 3.25 4.09 -3.31
C VAL A 163 4.55 4.29 -2.55
N THR A 164 4.46 4.64 -1.27
CA THR A 164 5.61 4.62 -0.35
C THR A 164 5.67 3.29 0.40
N HIS A 165 6.87 2.83 0.66
CA HIS A 165 7.15 1.58 1.37
C HIS A 165 8.57 1.60 1.94
N LEU A 166 9.01 0.49 2.55
CA LEU A 166 10.28 0.36 3.28
C LEU A 166 11.51 0.88 2.52
N ASP A 167 11.55 0.71 1.19
CA ASP A 167 12.69 1.10 0.35
C ASP A 167 12.57 2.52 -0.23
N VAL A 168 11.55 3.29 0.17
CA VAL A 168 11.35 4.68 -0.26
C VAL A 168 11.64 5.59 0.92
N ASP A 169 12.69 6.39 0.78
CA ASP A 169 13.10 7.40 1.74
C ASP A 169 12.67 8.82 1.32
N ARG A 170 12.98 9.79 2.18
CA ARG A 170 12.71 11.21 1.93
C ARG A 170 13.42 11.72 0.68
N ALA A 171 14.67 11.32 0.46
CA ALA A 171 15.44 11.74 -0.70
C ALA A 171 14.82 11.21 -2.01
N GLY A 172 14.31 9.98 -2.01
CA GLY A 172 13.56 9.41 -3.13
C GLY A 172 12.30 10.20 -3.46
N VAL A 173 11.55 10.60 -2.43
CA VAL A 173 10.34 11.43 -2.60
C VAL A 173 10.71 12.83 -3.11
N ASP A 174 11.77 13.45 -2.59
CA ASP A 174 12.25 14.76 -3.04
C ASP A 174 12.66 14.73 -4.53
N ARG A 175 13.37 13.67 -4.97
CA ARG A 175 13.69 13.47 -6.39
C ARG A 175 12.44 13.33 -7.25
N ALA A 176 11.44 12.57 -6.80
CA ALA A 176 10.20 12.41 -7.54
C ALA A 176 9.42 13.73 -7.69
N ILE A 177 9.33 14.52 -6.62
CA ILE A 177 8.71 15.84 -6.67
C ILE A 177 9.47 16.76 -7.63
N ALA A 178 10.80 16.79 -7.56
CA ALA A 178 11.65 17.64 -8.41
C ALA A 178 11.49 17.25 -9.89
N ALA A 179 11.56 15.98 -10.23
CA ALA A 179 11.42 15.48 -11.61
C ALA A 179 10.04 15.81 -12.20
N ILE A 180 8.97 15.63 -11.42
CA ILE A 180 7.62 15.96 -11.88
C ILE A 180 7.48 17.47 -12.08
N ARG A 181 7.96 18.30 -11.15
CA ARG A 181 7.95 19.77 -11.28
C ARG A 181 8.74 20.24 -12.49
N GLN A 182 9.93 19.69 -12.71
CA GLN A 182 10.76 20.02 -13.87
C GLN A 182 10.02 19.72 -15.18
N PHE A 183 9.36 18.56 -15.28
CA PHE A 183 8.62 18.18 -16.48
C PHE A 183 7.44 19.11 -16.81
N PHE A 184 6.75 19.62 -15.81
CA PHE A 184 5.60 20.50 -16.02
C PHE A 184 5.97 21.98 -16.15
N ASN A 185 7.16 22.39 -15.70
CA ASN A 185 7.68 23.75 -15.82
C ASN A 185 8.51 23.98 -17.10
N ALA A 186 8.84 22.92 -17.83
CA ALA A 186 9.49 22.95 -19.13
C ALA A 186 8.44 23.07 -20.25
#